data_16656e91d7ce630fc99bb3bb1a9ffc8a
#
_entry.id   16656e91d7ce630fc99bb3bb1a9ffc8a
#
_cell.length_a   1.000
_cell.length_b   1.000
_cell.length_c   1.000
_cell.angle_alpha   90.00
_cell.angle_beta   90.00
_cell.angle_gamma   90.00
#
_symmetry.space_group_name_H-M   'P 1'
#
loop_
_entity.id
_entity.type
_entity.pdbx_description
1 polymer ?
#
loop_
_entity_poly.entity_id
_entity_poly.type
_entity_poly.pdbx_seq_one_letter_code
_entity_poly.pdbx_strand_id
1 'polypeptide(L)'
;MLSSSSKYITVHADPPTLFNATRTLSLALSSIWQQYFADVPQANAVEIAYCRPWKSRLGLIRMSLDGTRSFIGINSLLYHKAVPDEVLLTTIAHELAHYAHGFGSPLPQLYEHPHANNVVTNELVRRGLGDMFVVCDAWIDDHWYDFYESQRTIKRKNDCNITYQEQKAG
;
A
#
# COMPACT_ATOMS: atom_id res chain seq x y z
N MET A 1 24.78 -12.14 -47.91
CA MET A 1 24.97 -11.95 -46.46
C MET A 1 23.87 -11.01 -45.99
N LEU A 2 22.84 -11.56 -45.41
CA LEU A 2 21.71 -10.78 -44.89
C LEU A 2 21.86 -10.69 -43.40
N SER A 3 22.12 -9.48 -42.91
CA SER A 3 22.17 -9.13 -41.48
C SER A 3 20.76 -9.10 -40.90
N SER A 4 20.48 -10.03 -40.04
CA SER A 4 19.22 -10.06 -39.25
C SER A 4 19.38 -9.14 -38.03
N SER A 5 18.84 -7.91 -38.13
CA SER A 5 18.64 -7.05 -36.97
C SER A 5 17.43 -7.53 -36.15
N SER A 6 17.69 -8.24 -35.09
CA SER A 6 16.70 -8.56 -34.08
C SER A 6 16.32 -7.27 -33.32
N LYS A 7 15.14 -6.73 -33.61
CA LYS A 7 14.54 -5.65 -32.84
C LYS A 7 13.95 -6.27 -31.56
N TYR A 8 14.63 -6.09 -30.44
CA TYR A 8 14.02 -6.30 -29.15
C TYR A 8 12.97 -5.20 -28.93
N ILE A 9 11.70 -5.56 -29.07
CA ILE A 9 10.59 -4.73 -28.61
C ILE A 9 10.57 -4.92 -27.09
N THR A 10 11.11 -3.94 -26.36
CA THR A 10 10.88 -3.83 -24.94
C THR A 10 9.43 -3.40 -24.77
N VAL A 11 8.56 -4.36 -24.50
CA VAL A 11 7.18 -4.05 -24.08
C VAL A 11 7.31 -3.54 -22.65
N HIS A 12 7.39 -2.24 -22.48
CA HIS A 12 7.02 -1.62 -21.24
C HIS A 12 5.52 -1.88 -21.07
N ALA A 13 5.16 -2.84 -20.24
CA ALA A 13 3.79 -2.98 -19.77
C ALA A 13 3.52 -1.74 -18.93
N ASP A 14 2.77 -0.81 -19.49
CA ASP A 14 2.32 0.39 -18.78
C ASP A 14 1.47 -0.01 -17.57
N PRO A 15 1.89 0.34 -16.34
CA PRO A 15 1.09 0.10 -15.15
C PRO A 15 -0.23 0.89 -15.06
N PRO A 16 -0.53 1.90 -15.93
CA PRO A 16 -1.66 2.80 -15.71
C PRO A 16 -3.05 2.22 -15.94
N THR A 17 -3.21 1.12 -16.66
CA THR A 17 -4.54 0.60 -17.02
C THR A 17 -5.25 -0.17 -15.91
N LEU A 18 -4.54 -0.68 -14.93
CA LEU A 18 -5.13 -1.38 -13.78
C LEU A 18 -5.75 -0.42 -12.75
N PHE A 19 -5.31 0.84 -12.73
CA PHE A 19 -5.64 1.80 -11.68
C PHE A 19 -6.87 2.66 -11.96
N ASN A 20 -7.19 2.92 -13.23
CA ASN A 20 -8.32 3.80 -13.59
C ASN A 20 -9.69 3.15 -13.42
N ALA A 21 -9.77 1.85 -13.29
CA ALA A 21 -11.07 1.17 -13.22
C ALA A 21 -11.55 0.91 -11.79
N THR A 22 -10.67 0.73 -10.83
CA THR A 22 -11.09 0.44 -9.46
C THR A 22 -9.95 0.68 -8.47
N ARG A 23 -10.05 1.70 -7.66
CA ARG A 23 -9.33 1.76 -6.39
C ARG A 23 -9.87 0.71 -5.42
N THR A 24 -10.13 -0.46 -5.91
CA THR A 24 -10.57 -1.61 -5.13
C THR A 24 -9.33 -2.25 -4.56
N LEU A 25 -9.11 -2.09 -3.27
CA LEU A 25 -7.93 -2.62 -2.57
C LEU A 25 -7.72 -4.11 -2.80
N SER A 26 -8.79 -4.88 -2.91
CA SER A 26 -8.72 -6.33 -3.16
C SER A 26 -8.11 -6.67 -4.52
N LEU A 27 -8.39 -5.88 -5.56
CA LEU A 27 -7.77 -6.07 -6.88
C LEU A 27 -6.29 -5.66 -6.85
N ALA A 28 -5.96 -4.54 -6.20
CA ALA A 28 -4.57 -4.12 -6.03
C ALA A 28 -3.77 -5.16 -5.24
N LEU A 29 -4.32 -5.67 -4.13
CA LEU A 29 -3.70 -6.73 -3.34
C LEU A 29 -3.46 -7.99 -4.17
N SER A 30 -4.47 -8.46 -4.91
CA SER A 30 -4.36 -9.66 -5.75
C SER A 30 -3.30 -9.47 -6.85
N SER A 31 -3.27 -8.31 -7.50
CA SER A 31 -2.31 -8.00 -8.55
C SER A 31 -0.86 -7.99 -8.00
N ILE A 32 -0.63 -7.28 -6.89
CA ILE A 32 0.68 -7.23 -6.23
C ILE A 32 1.12 -8.64 -5.79
N TRP A 33 0.21 -9.42 -5.21
CA TRP A 33 0.52 -10.78 -4.78
C TRP A 33 0.93 -11.67 -5.95
N GLN A 34 0.14 -11.70 -7.01
CA GLN A 34 0.41 -12.52 -8.19
C GLN A 34 1.71 -12.12 -8.91
N GLN A 35 1.98 -10.82 -8.98
CA GLN A 35 3.12 -10.32 -9.75
C GLN A 35 4.44 -10.40 -8.98
N TYR A 36 4.43 -10.11 -7.67
CA TYR A 36 5.66 -9.95 -6.89
C TYR A 36 5.81 -10.93 -5.73
N PHE A 37 4.73 -11.57 -5.28
CA PHE A 37 4.71 -12.47 -4.14
C PHE A 37 4.13 -13.85 -4.50
N ALA A 38 4.22 -14.26 -5.78
CA ALA A 38 3.66 -15.53 -6.22
C ALA A 38 4.27 -16.77 -5.53
N ASP A 39 5.48 -16.63 -4.98
CA ASP A 39 6.18 -17.64 -4.18
C ASP A 39 5.67 -17.71 -2.73
N VAL A 40 4.89 -16.74 -2.27
CA VAL A 40 4.38 -16.68 -0.90
C VAL A 40 3.01 -17.35 -0.84
N PRO A 41 2.86 -18.49 -0.12
CA PRO A 41 1.57 -19.14 -0.02
C PRO A 41 0.60 -18.29 0.81
N GLN A 42 -0.64 -18.19 0.35
CA GLN A 42 -1.71 -17.61 1.14
C GLN A 42 -2.19 -18.66 2.17
N ALA A 43 -1.62 -18.61 3.37
CA ALA A 43 -1.81 -19.63 4.40
C ALA A 43 -3.11 -19.47 5.22
N ASN A 44 -3.79 -18.30 5.09
CA ASN A 44 -5.10 -18.04 5.70
C ASN A 44 -5.92 -17.08 4.82
N ALA A 45 -7.13 -16.74 5.24
CA ALA A 45 -7.93 -15.71 4.58
C ALA A 45 -7.29 -14.32 4.80
N VAL A 46 -7.07 -13.56 3.73
CA VAL A 46 -6.49 -12.21 3.80
C VAL A 46 -7.53 -11.19 3.36
N GLU A 47 -7.82 -10.26 4.24
CA GLU A 47 -8.76 -9.16 4.04
C GLU A 47 -7.99 -7.84 3.97
N ILE A 48 -8.45 -6.90 3.15
CA ILE A 48 -7.87 -5.56 3.04
C ILE A 48 -8.96 -4.50 3.03
N ALA A 49 -8.76 -3.42 3.78
CA ALA A 49 -9.70 -2.30 3.81
C ALA A 49 -9.00 -0.97 4.12
N TYR A 50 -9.63 0.14 3.70
CA TYR A 50 -9.25 1.46 4.19
C TYR A 50 -9.63 1.60 5.66
N CYS A 51 -8.70 2.15 6.44
CA CYS A 51 -8.86 2.47 7.85
C CYS A 51 -8.93 3.98 8.06
N ARG A 52 -8.95 4.41 9.33
CA ARG A 52 -8.87 5.84 9.66
C ARG A 52 -7.57 6.47 9.14
N PRO A 53 -7.54 7.80 8.94
CA PRO A 53 -6.31 8.52 8.62
C PRO A 53 -5.35 8.50 9.82
N TRP A 54 -4.12 8.03 9.59
CA TRP A 54 -3.02 8.07 10.57
C TRP A 54 -1.95 9.05 10.12
N LYS A 55 -1.33 9.75 11.06
CA LYS A 55 -0.26 10.70 10.77
C LYS A 55 1.05 10.00 10.40
N SER A 56 1.41 8.96 11.15
CA SER A 56 2.72 8.29 11.08
C SER A 56 2.67 6.85 10.57
N ARG A 57 1.56 6.45 9.97
CA ARG A 57 1.36 5.09 9.47
C ARG A 57 0.57 5.10 8.18
N LEU A 58 1.08 4.40 7.17
CA LEU A 58 0.39 4.25 5.89
C LEU A 58 -0.40 2.94 5.80
N GLY A 59 0.11 1.88 6.41
CA GLY A 59 -0.53 0.57 6.47
C GLY A 59 -0.30 -0.13 7.80
N LEU A 60 -0.96 -1.26 7.96
CA LEU A 60 -0.72 -2.22 9.03
C LEU A 60 -1.18 -3.60 8.60
N ILE A 61 -0.56 -4.64 9.15
CA ILE A 61 -1.07 -6.00 9.08
C ILE A 61 -1.23 -6.59 10.48
N ARG A 62 -2.27 -7.39 10.67
CA ARG A 62 -2.51 -8.14 11.90
C ARG A 62 -3.21 -9.45 11.60
N MET A 63 -3.01 -10.45 12.44
CA MET A 63 -3.67 -11.74 12.35
C MET A 63 -4.71 -11.88 13.48
N SER A 64 -5.80 -12.58 13.22
CA SER A 64 -6.77 -12.98 14.24
C SER A 64 -6.12 -13.94 15.25
N LEU A 65 -6.63 -13.98 16.47
CA LEU A 65 -6.08 -14.82 17.54
C LEU A 65 -6.09 -16.32 17.19
N ASP A 66 -7.06 -16.75 16.39
CA ASP A 66 -7.18 -18.15 15.94
C ASP A 66 -6.32 -18.46 14.68
N GLY A 67 -5.59 -17.45 14.15
CA GLY A 67 -4.74 -17.59 12.98
C GLY A 67 -5.49 -17.76 11.65
N THR A 68 -6.82 -17.77 11.65
CA THR A 68 -7.62 -18.07 10.44
C THR A 68 -7.70 -16.92 9.45
N ARG A 69 -7.45 -15.68 9.90
CA ARG A 69 -7.54 -14.47 9.08
C ARG A 69 -6.38 -13.52 9.35
N SER A 70 -5.87 -12.92 8.28
CA SER A 70 -5.01 -11.75 8.31
C SER A 70 -5.75 -10.54 7.76
N PHE A 71 -5.56 -9.39 8.37
CA PHE A 71 -6.18 -8.13 7.98
C PHE A 71 -5.11 -7.10 7.65
N ILE A 72 -5.17 -6.55 6.44
CA ILE A 72 -4.35 -5.43 6.00
C ILE A 72 -5.19 -4.16 6.04
N GLY A 73 -4.79 -3.22 6.89
CA GLY A 73 -5.42 -1.90 6.98
C GLY A 73 -4.60 -0.86 6.23
N ILE A 74 -5.24 -0.11 5.35
CA ILE A 74 -4.64 0.96 4.57
C ILE A 74 -5.13 2.31 5.07
N ASN A 75 -4.24 3.27 5.22
CA ASN A 75 -4.59 4.64 5.57
C ASN A 75 -5.56 5.22 4.54
N SER A 76 -6.73 5.68 4.98
CA SER A 76 -7.77 6.18 4.08
C SER A 76 -7.35 7.38 3.23
N LEU A 77 -6.35 8.14 3.66
CA LEU A 77 -5.82 9.26 2.87
C LEU A 77 -5.12 8.80 1.58
N LEU A 78 -4.67 7.54 1.51
CA LEU A 78 -4.09 7.00 0.27
C LEU A 78 -5.12 6.81 -0.86
N TYR A 79 -6.41 6.94 -0.55
CA TYR A 79 -7.47 7.01 -1.57
C TYR A 79 -7.50 8.35 -2.31
N HIS A 80 -6.90 9.39 -1.76
CA HIS A 80 -6.99 10.74 -2.32
C HIS A 80 -6.20 10.85 -3.63
N LYS A 81 -6.78 11.54 -4.64
CA LYS A 81 -6.21 11.69 -5.97
C LYS A 81 -4.84 12.43 -6.03
N ALA A 82 -4.50 13.18 -4.98
CA ALA A 82 -3.21 13.86 -4.88
C ALA A 82 -2.08 12.92 -4.41
N VAL A 83 -2.42 11.73 -3.94
CA VAL A 83 -1.44 10.70 -3.54
C VAL A 83 -1.13 9.85 -4.76
N PRO A 84 0.16 9.71 -5.17
CA PRO A 84 0.56 8.84 -6.26
C PRO A 84 0.14 7.38 -5.99
N ASP A 85 -0.19 6.67 -7.05
CA ASP A 85 -0.57 5.26 -6.95
C ASP A 85 0.58 4.39 -6.41
N GLU A 86 1.82 4.77 -6.68
CA GLU A 86 3.03 4.13 -6.17
C GLU A 86 3.05 4.08 -4.64
N VAL A 87 2.52 5.11 -3.96
CA VAL A 87 2.45 5.15 -2.49
C VAL A 87 1.49 4.09 -1.97
N LEU A 88 0.31 3.97 -2.58
CA LEU A 88 -0.66 2.93 -2.23
C LEU A 88 -0.11 1.53 -2.50
N LEU A 89 0.46 1.31 -3.68
CA LEU A 89 0.99 0.00 -4.09
C LEU A 89 2.16 -0.44 -3.24
N THR A 90 3.10 0.48 -2.98
CA THR A 90 4.25 0.20 -2.10
C THR A 90 3.78 -0.10 -0.68
N THR A 91 2.75 0.59 -0.19
CA THR A 91 2.16 0.29 1.13
C THR A 91 1.58 -1.13 1.16
N ILE A 92 0.81 -1.54 0.16
CA ILE A 92 0.28 -2.91 0.07
C ILE A 92 1.42 -3.94 0.02
N ALA A 93 2.44 -3.69 -0.80
CA ALA A 93 3.60 -4.58 -0.92
C ALA A 93 4.40 -4.66 0.39
N HIS A 94 4.50 -3.56 1.15
CA HIS A 94 5.12 -3.51 2.47
C HIS A 94 4.39 -4.44 3.46
N GLU A 95 3.06 -4.38 3.50
CA GLU A 95 2.28 -5.26 4.37
C GLU A 95 2.34 -6.73 3.92
N LEU A 96 2.43 -6.99 2.60
CA LEU A 96 2.69 -8.34 2.08
C LEU A 96 4.08 -8.86 2.42
N ALA A 97 5.10 -8.00 2.47
CA ALA A 97 6.42 -8.41 2.95
C ALA A 97 6.37 -8.83 4.42
N HIS A 98 5.63 -8.11 5.25
CA HIS A 98 5.37 -8.56 6.63
C HIS A 98 4.67 -9.91 6.67
N TYR A 99 3.64 -10.10 5.85
CA TYR A 99 2.95 -11.39 5.72
C TYR A 99 3.93 -12.51 5.37
N ALA A 100 4.76 -12.30 4.34
CA ALA A 100 5.77 -13.26 3.89
C ALA A 100 6.81 -13.60 4.97
N HIS A 101 7.14 -12.63 5.82
CA HIS A 101 8.08 -12.79 6.93
C HIS A 101 7.46 -13.42 8.20
N GLY A 102 6.17 -13.78 8.17
CA GLY A 102 5.48 -14.37 9.32
C GLY A 102 4.99 -13.35 10.35
N PHE A 103 4.94 -12.06 10.00
CA PHE A 103 4.33 -11.03 10.84
C PHE A 103 2.90 -10.76 10.38
N GLY A 104 1.93 -10.99 11.27
CA GLY A 104 0.52 -10.86 10.93
C GLY A 104 -0.01 -11.95 9.99
N SER A 105 0.67 -13.09 9.90
CA SER A 105 0.32 -14.28 9.12
C SER A 105 0.66 -15.56 9.88
N PRO A 106 0.09 -16.73 9.50
CA PRO A 106 0.45 -18.01 10.10
C PRO A 106 1.75 -18.61 9.53
N LEU A 107 2.45 -17.90 8.64
CA LEU A 107 3.73 -18.35 8.09
C LEU A 107 4.82 -18.33 9.17
N PRO A 108 5.90 -19.10 9.01
CA PRO A 108 7.04 -19.06 9.93
C PRO A 108 7.64 -17.65 10.03
N GLN A 109 7.90 -17.21 11.25
CA GLN A 109 8.56 -15.92 11.47
C GLN A 109 10.05 -16.01 11.08
N LEU A 110 10.47 -15.21 10.11
CA LEU A 110 11.83 -15.24 9.55
C LEU A 110 12.81 -14.33 10.30
N TYR A 111 12.31 -13.32 11.01
CA TYR A 111 13.12 -12.32 11.71
C TYR A 111 12.59 -12.08 13.11
N GLU A 112 13.46 -11.63 14.01
CA GLU A 112 13.07 -11.31 15.39
C GLU A 112 12.14 -10.08 15.45
N HIS A 113 12.42 -9.07 14.61
CA HIS A 113 11.65 -7.83 14.53
C HIS A 113 11.28 -7.49 13.09
N PRO A 114 10.03 -6.99 12.85
CA PRO A 114 9.51 -6.79 11.50
C PRO A 114 10.23 -5.69 10.70
N HIS A 115 10.91 -4.75 11.37
CA HIS A 115 11.59 -3.62 10.72
C HIS A 115 13.11 -3.59 10.98
N ALA A 116 13.66 -4.60 11.64
CA ALA A 116 15.10 -4.63 11.90
C ALA A 116 15.90 -4.74 10.60
N ASN A 117 17.03 -4.03 10.53
CA ASN A 117 18.01 -4.16 9.44
C ASN A 117 17.42 -3.96 8.02
N ASN A 118 16.40 -3.12 7.86
CA ASN A 118 15.73 -2.84 6.58
C ASN A 118 15.19 -4.09 5.87
N VAL A 119 14.80 -5.13 6.61
CA VAL A 119 14.37 -6.41 6.03
C VAL A 119 13.22 -6.25 5.04
N VAL A 120 12.25 -5.35 5.31
CA VAL A 120 11.13 -5.09 4.40
C VAL A 120 11.61 -4.39 3.13
N THR A 121 12.40 -3.34 3.24
CA THR A 121 12.96 -2.63 2.07
C THR A 121 13.79 -3.57 1.20
N ASN A 122 14.65 -4.38 1.81
CA ASN A 122 15.45 -5.38 1.10
C ASN A 122 14.57 -6.41 0.39
N GLU A 123 13.47 -6.83 1.00
CA GLU A 123 12.50 -7.73 0.40
C GLU A 123 11.82 -7.11 -0.82
N LEU A 124 11.39 -5.85 -0.72
CA LEU A 124 10.78 -5.13 -1.85
C LEU A 124 11.76 -4.98 -3.02
N VAL A 125 13.01 -4.61 -2.75
CA VAL A 125 14.06 -4.50 -3.77
C VAL A 125 14.31 -5.87 -4.43
N ARG A 126 14.45 -6.94 -3.65
CA ARG A 126 14.66 -8.30 -4.15
C ARG A 126 13.51 -8.76 -5.06
N ARG A 127 12.28 -8.29 -4.81
CA ARG A 127 11.08 -8.61 -5.60
C ARG A 127 10.89 -7.71 -6.82
N GLY A 128 11.80 -6.78 -7.10
CA GLY A 128 11.73 -5.87 -8.25
C GLY A 128 10.87 -4.63 -8.01
N LEU A 129 10.55 -4.30 -6.77
CA LEU A 129 9.75 -3.14 -6.37
C LEU A 129 10.62 -1.93 -5.96
N GLY A 130 11.94 -2.01 -6.18
CA GLY A 130 12.89 -0.98 -5.74
C GLY A 130 12.58 0.41 -6.31
N ASP A 131 12.28 0.54 -7.60
CA ASP A 131 11.98 1.82 -8.23
C ASP A 131 10.68 2.43 -7.68
N MET A 132 9.66 1.60 -7.50
CA MET A 132 8.38 2.02 -6.90
C MET A 132 8.57 2.47 -5.45
N PHE A 133 9.41 1.77 -4.68
CA PHE A 133 9.77 2.13 -3.33
C PHE A 133 10.45 3.50 -3.27
N VAL A 134 11.40 3.79 -4.18
CA VAL A 134 12.11 5.09 -4.23
C VAL A 134 11.13 6.23 -4.50
N VAL A 135 10.19 6.07 -5.43
CA VAL A 135 9.15 7.08 -5.71
C VAL A 135 8.27 7.30 -4.49
N CYS A 136 7.85 6.21 -3.84
CA CYS A 136 7.04 6.27 -2.62
C CYS A 136 7.75 7.01 -1.49
N ASP A 137 8.99 6.64 -1.20
CA ASP A 137 9.81 7.19 -0.11
C ASP A 137 10.04 8.69 -0.32
N ALA A 138 10.44 9.11 -1.52
CA ALA A 138 10.61 10.51 -1.86
C ALA A 138 9.32 11.31 -1.71
N TRP A 139 8.18 10.79 -2.16
CA TRP A 139 6.90 11.47 -2.01
C TRP A 139 6.49 11.61 -0.54
N ILE A 140 6.74 10.58 0.29
CA ILE A 140 6.44 10.63 1.72
C ILE A 140 7.28 11.70 2.40
N ASP A 141 8.58 11.74 2.14
CA ASP A 141 9.50 12.70 2.74
C ASP A 141 9.14 14.13 2.38
N ASP A 142 8.80 14.38 1.10
CA ASP A 142 8.57 15.73 0.59
C ASP A 142 7.15 16.25 0.86
N HIS A 143 6.13 15.37 0.94
CA HIS A 143 4.74 15.82 0.84
C HIS A 143 3.82 15.30 1.95
N TRP A 144 4.10 14.13 2.56
CA TRP A 144 3.14 13.47 3.42
C TRP A 144 2.67 14.32 4.60
N TYR A 145 3.58 14.98 5.29
CA TYR A 145 3.25 15.75 6.47
C TYR A 145 2.29 16.91 6.15
N ASP A 146 2.63 17.72 5.16
CA ASP A 146 1.82 18.87 4.75
C ASP A 146 0.47 18.43 4.18
N PHE A 147 0.46 17.35 3.41
CA PHE A 147 -0.76 16.75 2.91
C PHE A 147 -1.67 16.28 4.05
N TYR A 148 -1.15 15.54 5.01
CA TYR A 148 -1.91 15.09 6.18
C TYR A 148 -2.52 16.25 6.97
N GLU A 149 -1.75 17.28 7.28
CA GLU A 149 -2.23 18.45 8.02
C GLU A 149 -3.28 19.24 7.23
N SER A 150 -3.13 19.35 5.92
CA SER A 150 -4.13 19.98 5.05
C SER A 150 -5.48 19.26 5.10
N GLN A 151 -5.48 17.92 5.01
CA GLN A 151 -6.70 17.10 5.07
C GLN A 151 -7.38 17.18 6.45
N ARG A 152 -6.61 17.21 7.51
CA ARG A 152 -7.10 17.40 8.89
C ARG A 152 -7.76 18.76 9.07
N THR A 153 -7.20 19.80 8.49
CA THR A 153 -7.75 21.17 8.57
C THR A 153 -9.05 21.30 7.80
N ILE A 154 -9.16 20.69 6.61
CA ILE A 154 -10.39 20.66 5.82
C ILE A 154 -11.50 19.97 6.60
N LYS A 155 -11.23 18.80 7.20
CA LYS A 155 -12.20 18.07 8.01
C LYS A 155 -12.74 18.92 9.16
N ARG A 156 -11.87 19.58 9.92
CA ARG A 156 -12.26 20.45 11.04
C ARG A 156 -13.19 21.60 10.60
N LYS A 157 -12.88 22.25 9.46
CA LYS A 157 -13.73 23.32 8.92
C LYS A 157 -15.12 22.81 8.53
N ASN A 158 -15.18 21.61 7.92
CA ASN A 158 -16.45 21.01 7.55
C ASN A 158 -17.28 20.64 8.78
N ASP A 159 -16.67 20.04 9.80
CA ASP A 159 -17.33 19.67 11.05
C ASP A 159 -17.89 20.93 11.77
N CYS A 160 -17.14 22.02 11.83
CA CYS A 160 -17.61 23.29 12.40
C CYS A 160 -18.78 23.91 11.60
N ASN A 161 -18.75 23.83 10.28
CA ASN A 161 -19.83 24.36 9.44
C ASN A 161 -21.12 23.56 9.60
N ILE A 162 -21.07 22.25 9.74
CA ILE A 162 -22.24 21.38 9.99
C ILE A 162 -22.87 21.76 11.33
N THR A 163 -22.09 21.85 12.39
CA THR A 163 -22.58 22.23 13.74
C THR A 163 -23.25 23.61 13.75
N TYR A 164 -22.68 24.58 13.01
CA TYR A 164 -23.26 25.91 12.90
C TYR A 164 -24.61 25.94 12.16
N GLN A 165 -24.78 25.11 11.13
CA GLN A 165 -26.04 24.99 10.38
C GLN A 165 -27.14 24.31 11.22
N GLU A 166 -26.79 23.28 11.99
CA GLU A 166 -27.74 22.60 12.89
C GLU A 166 -28.24 23.53 14.00
N GLN A 167 -27.41 24.39 14.54
CA GLN A 167 -27.77 25.39 15.54
C GLN A 167 -28.70 26.52 14.99
N LYS A 168 -28.66 26.78 13.67
CA LYS A 168 -29.54 27.76 13.05
C LYS A 168 -30.91 27.19 12.63
N ALA A 169 -31.04 25.89 12.53
CA ALA A 169 -32.24 25.19 12.10
C ALA A 169 -33.17 24.78 13.27
N GLY A 170 -32.76 24.98 14.53
CA GLY A 170 -33.52 24.76 15.77
C GLY A 170 -33.91 26.07 16.43
#